data_92273f739e60b338c3bbdde06b09289d
#
_entry.id   92273f739e60b338c3bbdde06b09289d
#
_cell.length_a   1.000
_cell.length_b   1.000
_cell.length_c   1.000
_cell.angle_alpha   90.00
_cell.angle_beta   90.00
_cell.angle_gamma   90.00
#
_symmetry.space_group_name_H-M   'P 1'
#
loop_
_entity.id
_entity.type
_entity.pdbx_description
1 polymer ?
#
loop_
_entity_poly.entity_id
_entity_poly.type
_entity_poly.pdbx_seq_one_letter_code
_entity_poly.pdbx_strand_id
1 'polypeptide(L)'
;MKAHDGMYIDGTWRPAAGRDAIEVVNPVDEQVIGRVPAGTAEDVDTAVRAARAALPAWAATPPAERAARLTALRDALVARKDEIAETVTAELGSPLKFSENVHAAVPIAVAGSYAELAATHAFEEQVGNSTVFHEPIGVVGAITPWNYPLHQIVAKVAPALAAGCTVVLKPAEDTPLVAQLFAEAVHEAGVPAGVFNLVTGLGPVAGQALAEHPGVDLVSFTGSTAVGRQIAVTAGAAVKKVALELGGKSANVILPSADLAKAVNVGVANVMSNSGQTCSAWTRMLVHTSRYDEAVALAATAAAKYGDRIGPVVNAKQQARVRSYIDKGVAEGARLVAGGPESPREQGYFIAPTVFADVTPEMTIAQEEIFGPVLSILRYDDEDDALRIANGTVYGLAGAVWAGEETEAVAFARRMDTGQVDINGGRFNPLAPFGGYKQSGVGRELGAHGLAEYLQTKSLQF
;
A
#
# COMPACT_ATOMS: atom_id res chain seq x y z
N MET A 1 -6.04 -9.88 22.28
CA MET A 1 -4.71 -9.46 21.71
C MET A 1 -3.70 -9.30 22.83
N LYS A 2 -2.53 -9.90 22.72
CA LYS A 2 -1.39 -9.61 23.58
C LYS A 2 -0.45 -8.70 22.79
N ALA A 3 -0.48 -7.39 23.07
CA ALA A 3 0.56 -6.49 22.57
C ALA A 3 1.88 -6.79 23.29
N HIS A 4 2.99 -6.84 22.56
CA HIS A 4 4.31 -6.90 23.15
C HIS A 4 4.74 -5.53 23.64
N ASP A 5 5.20 -5.44 24.88
CA ASP A 5 5.74 -4.21 25.46
C ASP A 5 7.15 -3.87 24.94
N GLY A 6 7.56 -4.47 23.83
CA GLY A 6 8.91 -4.36 23.29
C GLY A 6 8.97 -4.30 21.78
N MET A 7 10.19 -4.09 21.26
CA MET A 7 10.53 -4.17 19.84
C MET A 7 11.24 -5.51 19.56
N TYR A 8 11.02 -6.08 18.37
CA TYR A 8 11.70 -7.30 17.97
C TYR A 8 13.02 -6.96 17.26
N ILE A 9 14.13 -7.12 17.96
CA ILE A 9 15.46 -6.79 17.45
C ILE A 9 16.42 -7.94 17.75
N ASP A 10 17.19 -8.34 16.74
CA ASP A 10 18.21 -9.39 16.86
C ASP A 10 17.64 -10.72 17.40
N GLY A 11 16.50 -11.13 16.85
CA GLY A 11 15.83 -12.39 17.19
C GLY A 11 15.14 -12.43 18.53
N THR A 12 15.07 -11.30 19.26
CA THR A 12 14.47 -11.23 20.60
C THR A 12 13.56 -10.02 20.78
N TRP A 13 12.53 -10.18 21.64
CA TRP A 13 11.73 -9.07 22.11
C TRP A 13 12.50 -8.28 23.19
N ARG A 14 12.79 -7.02 22.91
CA ARG A 14 13.48 -6.11 23.82
C ARG A 14 12.46 -5.24 24.55
N PRO A 15 12.27 -5.42 25.85
CA PRO A 15 11.33 -4.59 26.62
C PRO A 15 11.69 -3.11 26.56
N ALA A 16 10.67 -2.28 26.48
CA ALA A 16 10.81 -0.81 26.50
C ALA A 16 10.32 -0.21 27.82
N ALA A 17 10.54 -0.91 28.94
CA ALA A 17 10.09 -0.46 30.25
C ALA A 17 10.57 0.95 30.58
N GLY A 18 9.66 1.83 31.03
CA GLY A 18 9.95 3.23 31.38
C GLY A 18 10.06 4.20 30.22
N ARG A 19 9.74 3.79 29.01
CA ARG A 19 9.70 4.65 27.81
C ARG A 19 8.29 5.14 27.49
N ASP A 20 8.18 6.20 26.70
CA ASP A 20 6.93 6.66 26.11
C ASP A 20 6.31 5.54 25.24
N ALA A 21 5.00 5.45 25.27
CA ALA A 21 4.22 4.51 24.50
C ALA A 21 3.26 5.23 23.54
N ILE A 22 3.04 4.62 22.39
CA ILE A 22 2.01 5.03 21.42
C ILE A 22 0.76 4.22 21.72
N GLU A 23 -0.36 4.89 21.93
CA GLU A 23 -1.67 4.25 22.06
C GLU A 23 -2.21 3.84 20.70
N VAL A 24 -2.71 2.62 20.60
CA VAL A 24 -3.41 2.11 19.43
C VAL A 24 -4.90 2.21 19.72
N VAL A 25 -5.61 2.97 18.89
CA VAL A 25 -7.03 3.30 19.11
C VAL A 25 -7.87 2.56 18.07
N ASN A 26 -8.95 1.93 18.52
CA ASN A 26 -9.95 1.37 17.62
C ASN A 26 -10.79 2.51 17.01
N PRO A 27 -10.74 2.72 15.69
CA PRO A 27 -11.43 3.84 15.05
C PRO A 27 -12.96 3.71 15.00
N VAL A 28 -13.51 2.56 15.40
CA VAL A 28 -14.97 2.32 15.47
C VAL A 28 -15.58 2.94 16.72
N ASP A 29 -14.90 2.85 17.86
CA ASP A 29 -15.40 3.24 19.18
C ASP A 29 -14.45 4.15 19.96
N GLU A 30 -13.31 4.52 19.36
CA GLU A 30 -12.28 5.40 19.91
C GLU A 30 -11.63 4.88 21.22
N GLN A 31 -11.74 3.56 21.49
CA GLN A 31 -11.14 2.96 22.66
C GLN A 31 -9.69 2.55 22.40
N VAL A 32 -8.84 2.70 23.42
CA VAL A 32 -7.47 2.21 23.38
C VAL A 32 -7.48 0.68 23.48
N ILE A 33 -6.96 0.01 22.45
CA ILE A 33 -6.92 -1.45 22.34
C ILE A 33 -5.53 -2.05 22.58
N GLY A 34 -4.51 -1.21 22.59
CA GLY A 34 -3.13 -1.63 22.82
C GLY A 34 -2.19 -0.45 22.96
N ARG A 35 -0.93 -0.76 23.30
CA ARG A 35 0.15 0.21 23.33
C ARG A 35 1.41 -0.41 22.77
N VAL A 36 2.22 0.39 22.06
CA VAL A 36 3.54 -0.03 21.57
C VAL A 36 4.58 1.00 21.96
N PRO A 37 5.86 0.61 22.11
CA PRO A 37 6.93 1.56 22.42
C PRO A 37 7.06 2.67 21.37
N ALA A 38 7.29 3.90 21.81
CA ALA A 38 7.71 5.00 20.97
C ALA A 38 9.22 4.91 20.72
N GLY A 39 9.62 4.22 19.63
CA GLY A 39 11.02 4.01 19.26
C GLY A 39 11.76 5.28 18.92
N THR A 40 13.03 5.30 19.29
CA THR A 40 13.97 6.41 19.14
C THR A 40 14.96 6.15 18.01
N ALA A 41 15.80 7.15 17.69
CA ALA A 41 16.92 6.97 16.75
C ALA A 41 17.95 5.93 17.25
N GLU A 42 18.13 5.78 18.58
CA GLU A 42 19.02 4.77 19.16
C GLU A 42 18.48 3.34 18.97
N ASP A 43 17.16 3.14 19.05
CA ASP A 43 16.53 1.86 18.75
C ASP A 43 16.72 1.49 17.28
N VAL A 44 16.56 2.46 16.39
CA VAL A 44 16.82 2.30 14.94
C VAL A 44 18.29 1.92 14.69
N ASP A 45 19.25 2.63 15.31
CA ASP A 45 20.67 2.33 15.20
C ASP A 45 20.99 0.90 15.69
N THR A 46 20.38 0.48 16.81
CA THR A 46 20.54 -0.87 17.34
C THR A 46 20.01 -1.92 16.36
N ALA A 47 18.83 -1.70 15.77
CA ALA A 47 18.23 -2.60 14.78
C ALA A 47 19.05 -2.67 13.49
N VAL A 48 19.55 -1.52 13.00
CA VAL A 48 20.37 -1.48 11.78
C VAL A 48 21.72 -2.16 12.02
N ARG A 49 22.34 -2.00 13.18
CA ARG A 49 23.59 -2.75 13.52
C ARG A 49 23.34 -4.26 13.56
N ALA A 50 22.24 -4.72 14.13
CA ALA A 50 21.88 -6.15 14.11
C ALA A 50 21.68 -6.64 12.67
N ALA A 51 20.96 -5.89 11.84
CA ALA A 51 20.77 -6.20 10.42
C ALA A 51 22.10 -6.28 9.65
N ARG A 52 23.01 -5.32 9.86
CA ARG A 52 24.36 -5.32 9.25
C ARG A 52 25.19 -6.53 9.68
N ALA A 53 25.13 -6.91 10.94
CA ALA A 53 25.86 -8.07 11.46
C ALA A 53 25.34 -9.39 10.85
N ALA A 54 24.03 -9.53 10.65
CA ALA A 54 23.42 -10.72 10.07
C ALA A 54 23.55 -10.82 8.54
N LEU A 55 23.73 -9.69 7.85
CA LEU A 55 23.72 -9.62 6.38
C LEU A 55 24.70 -10.58 5.69
N PRO A 56 25.97 -10.68 6.06
CA PRO A 56 26.92 -11.56 5.32
C PRO A 56 26.50 -13.03 5.32
N ALA A 57 26.00 -13.54 6.45
CA ALA A 57 25.55 -14.93 6.58
C ALA A 57 24.26 -15.15 5.79
N TRP A 58 23.29 -14.22 5.89
CA TRP A 58 22.01 -14.34 5.19
C TRP A 58 22.19 -14.20 3.66
N ALA A 59 22.99 -13.26 3.19
CA ALA A 59 23.31 -13.07 1.77
C ALA A 59 23.98 -14.32 1.17
N ALA A 60 24.82 -15.03 1.94
CA ALA A 60 25.44 -16.27 1.52
C ALA A 60 24.52 -17.52 1.64
N THR A 61 23.35 -17.40 2.24
CA THR A 61 22.40 -18.50 2.36
C THR A 61 21.86 -18.90 0.98
N PRO A 62 21.89 -20.19 0.63
CA PRO A 62 21.40 -20.66 -0.66
C PRO A 62 19.93 -20.25 -0.92
N PRO A 63 19.54 -19.92 -2.17
CA PRO A 63 18.18 -19.54 -2.51
C PRO A 63 17.12 -20.53 -2.03
N ALA A 64 17.38 -21.82 -2.13
CA ALA A 64 16.47 -22.87 -1.66
C ALA A 64 16.22 -22.84 -0.14
N GLU A 65 17.22 -22.46 0.66
CA GLU A 65 17.05 -22.30 2.11
C GLU A 65 16.28 -21.04 2.45
N ARG A 66 16.51 -19.93 1.75
CA ARG A 66 15.70 -18.71 1.86
C ARG A 66 14.23 -18.98 1.51
N ALA A 67 13.98 -19.73 0.43
CA ALA A 67 12.66 -20.18 0.03
C ALA A 67 11.97 -21.03 1.12
N ALA A 68 12.71 -21.95 1.77
CA ALA A 68 12.18 -22.75 2.86
C ALA A 68 11.77 -21.89 4.07
N ARG A 69 12.55 -20.85 4.41
CA ARG A 69 12.18 -19.90 5.49
C ARG A 69 10.96 -19.07 5.13
N LEU A 70 10.84 -18.62 3.88
CA LEU A 70 9.64 -17.90 3.41
C LEU A 70 8.40 -18.80 3.37
N THR A 71 8.56 -20.08 3.03
CA THR A 71 7.48 -21.06 3.12
C THR A 71 7.02 -21.24 4.56
N ALA A 72 7.95 -21.39 5.51
CA ALA A 72 7.62 -21.47 6.94
C ALA A 72 6.95 -20.19 7.47
N LEU A 73 7.39 -19.00 6.99
CA LEU A 73 6.74 -17.73 7.32
C LEU A 73 5.30 -17.68 6.80
N ARG A 74 5.07 -18.09 5.53
CA ARG A 74 3.70 -18.19 4.99
C ARG A 74 2.85 -19.12 5.84
N ASP A 75 3.36 -20.28 6.24
CA ASP A 75 2.61 -21.26 7.02
C ASP A 75 2.29 -20.75 8.43
N ALA A 76 3.22 -20.03 9.06
CA ALA A 76 2.99 -19.34 10.34
C ALA A 76 1.92 -18.25 10.22
N LEU A 77 1.89 -17.51 9.11
CA LEU A 77 0.84 -16.52 8.82
C LEU A 77 -0.51 -17.20 8.54
N VAL A 78 -0.54 -18.33 7.83
CA VAL A 78 -1.76 -19.14 7.63
C VAL A 78 -2.36 -19.58 8.95
N ALA A 79 -1.52 -20.09 9.88
CA ALA A 79 -1.95 -20.52 11.20
C ALA A 79 -2.56 -19.39 12.05
N ARG A 80 -2.20 -18.14 11.78
CA ARG A 80 -2.68 -16.93 12.47
C ARG A 80 -3.73 -16.14 11.69
N LYS A 81 -4.27 -16.69 10.59
CA LYS A 81 -5.12 -15.92 9.68
C LYS A 81 -6.27 -15.21 10.37
N ASP A 82 -6.97 -15.90 11.27
CA ASP A 82 -8.13 -15.33 11.97
C ASP A 82 -7.68 -14.25 12.98
N GLU A 83 -6.61 -14.48 13.74
CA GLU A 83 -6.04 -13.49 14.65
C GLU A 83 -5.56 -12.23 13.92
N ILE A 84 -4.95 -12.38 12.74
CA ILE A 84 -4.57 -11.27 11.86
C ILE A 84 -5.80 -10.48 11.44
N ALA A 85 -6.86 -11.15 10.98
CA ALA A 85 -8.08 -10.50 10.54
C ALA A 85 -8.77 -9.72 11.67
N GLU A 86 -8.88 -10.31 12.86
CA GLU A 86 -9.42 -9.67 14.05
C GLU A 86 -8.58 -8.47 14.50
N THR A 87 -7.25 -8.60 14.47
CA THR A 87 -6.33 -7.52 14.83
C THR A 87 -6.46 -6.33 13.88
N VAL A 88 -6.45 -6.57 12.56
CA VAL A 88 -6.64 -5.49 11.59
C VAL A 88 -8.04 -4.88 11.69
N THR A 89 -9.07 -5.67 11.96
CA THR A 89 -10.43 -5.14 12.23
C THR A 89 -10.43 -4.21 13.42
N ALA A 90 -9.69 -4.53 14.48
CA ALA A 90 -9.65 -3.71 15.69
C ALA A 90 -8.80 -2.42 15.51
N GLU A 91 -7.62 -2.48 14.86
CA GLU A 91 -6.73 -1.32 14.76
C GLU A 91 -7.02 -0.41 13.55
N LEU A 92 -7.66 -0.93 12.48
CA LEU A 92 -8.01 -0.17 11.27
C LEU A 92 -9.52 0.13 11.16
N GLY A 93 -10.36 -0.62 11.85
CA GLY A 93 -11.81 -0.52 11.73
C GLY A 93 -12.40 -1.19 10.49
N SER A 94 -11.62 -1.94 9.76
CA SER A 94 -12.08 -2.66 8.57
C SER A 94 -13.12 -3.73 8.94
N PRO A 95 -14.21 -3.92 8.16
CA PRO A 95 -15.16 -5.00 8.43
C PRO A 95 -14.47 -6.37 8.46
N LEU A 96 -14.79 -7.23 9.44
CA LEU A 96 -14.11 -8.52 9.66
C LEU A 96 -14.02 -9.37 8.39
N LYS A 97 -15.11 -9.48 7.64
CA LYS A 97 -15.11 -10.26 6.39
C LYS A 97 -14.16 -9.70 5.34
N PHE A 98 -13.96 -8.38 5.28
CA PHE A 98 -12.98 -7.75 4.41
C PHE A 98 -11.57 -8.02 4.94
N SER A 99 -11.37 -7.97 6.25
CA SER A 99 -10.09 -8.31 6.88
C SER A 99 -9.68 -9.76 6.62
N GLU A 100 -10.58 -10.73 6.72
CA GLU A 100 -10.34 -12.14 6.41
C GLU A 100 -9.91 -12.36 4.95
N ASN A 101 -10.63 -11.73 4.01
CA ASN A 101 -10.45 -12.00 2.57
C ASN A 101 -9.36 -11.14 1.92
N VAL A 102 -9.08 -9.96 2.46
CA VAL A 102 -8.13 -9.00 1.87
C VAL A 102 -6.94 -8.77 2.80
N HIS A 103 -7.15 -8.30 4.02
CA HIS A 103 -6.03 -7.94 4.91
C HIS A 103 -5.21 -9.13 5.42
N ALA A 104 -5.81 -10.32 5.49
CA ALA A 104 -5.10 -11.55 5.86
C ALA A 104 -4.78 -12.42 4.63
N ALA A 105 -5.76 -12.76 3.79
CA ALA A 105 -5.57 -13.75 2.72
C ALA A 105 -4.59 -13.27 1.63
N VAL A 106 -4.67 -11.99 1.20
CA VAL A 106 -3.81 -11.47 0.12
C VAL A 106 -2.33 -11.45 0.52
N PRO A 107 -1.91 -10.87 1.67
CA PRO A 107 -0.51 -10.90 2.07
C PRO A 107 0.03 -12.31 2.30
N ILE A 108 -0.78 -13.25 2.79
CA ILE A 108 -0.38 -14.66 2.91
C ILE A 108 -0.06 -15.25 1.53
N ALA A 109 -0.89 -14.97 0.52
CA ALA A 109 -0.65 -15.41 -0.85
C ALA A 109 0.63 -14.76 -1.43
N VAL A 110 0.86 -13.47 -1.17
CA VAL A 110 2.08 -12.77 -1.59
C VAL A 110 3.32 -13.36 -0.92
N ALA A 111 3.29 -13.69 0.37
CA ALA A 111 4.40 -14.37 1.04
C ALA A 111 4.73 -15.71 0.36
N GLY A 112 3.69 -16.49 0.00
CA GLY A 112 3.84 -17.75 -0.74
C GLY A 112 4.47 -17.56 -2.12
N SER A 113 4.08 -16.53 -2.86
CA SER A 113 4.65 -16.26 -4.19
C SER A 113 6.14 -15.89 -4.13
N TYR A 114 6.59 -15.19 -3.10
CA TYR A 114 8.01 -14.89 -2.91
C TYR A 114 8.82 -16.10 -2.42
N ALA A 115 8.21 -17.05 -1.70
CA ALA A 115 8.83 -18.33 -1.42
C ALA A 115 9.13 -19.11 -2.70
N GLU A 116 8.17 -19.14 -3.64
CA GLU A 116 8.34 -19.75 -4.95
C GLU A 116 9.39 -19.01 -5.81
N LEU A 117 9.32 -17.68 -5.87
CA LEU A 117 10.29 -16.86 -6.59
C LEU A 117 11.71 -17.01 -6.04
N ALA A 118 11.90 -17.09 -4.73
CA ALA A 118 13.21 -17.34 -4.14
C ALA A 118 13.83 -18.66 -4.60
N ALA A 119 13.01 -19.70 -4.84
CA ALA A 119 13.47 -21.00 -5.32
C ALA A 119 13.75 -21.05 -6.82
N THR A 120 13.06 -20.22 -7.62
CA THR A 120 13.02 -20.34 -9.09
C THR A 120 13.72 -19.20 -9.83
N HIS A 121 13.97 -18.07 -9.16
CA HIS A 121 14.63 -16.92 -9.76
C HIS A 121 16.09 -17.24 -10.15
N ALA A 122 16.49 -16.83 -11.37
CA ALA A 122 17.86 -16.95 -11.80
C ALA A 122 18.70 -15.80 -11.21
N PHE A 123 19.48 -16.10 -10.16
CA PHE A 123 20.40 -15.13 -9.55
C PHE A 123 21.71 -14.98 -10.31
N GLU A 124 21.93 -15.77 -11.36
CA GLU A 124 23.08 -15.72 -12.27
C GLU A 124 22.63 -15.86 -13.70
N GLU A 125 23.25 -15.12 -14.63
CA GLU A 125 23.03 -15.26 -16.06
C GLU A 125 24.33 -15.11 -16.85
N GLN A 126 24.42 -15.77 -18.02
CA GLN A 126 25.55 -15.64 -18.94
C GLN A 126 25.24 -14.61 -20.02
N VAL A 127 26.10 -13.61 -20.17
CA VAL A 127 25.99 -12.55 -21.17
C VAL A 127 27.29 -12.48 -21.95
N GLY A 128 27.39 -13.15 -23.09
CA GLY A 128 28.63 -13.25 -23.87
C GLY A 128 29.72 -13.95 -23.07
N ASN A 129 30.85 -13.27 -22.88
CA ASN A 129 31.99 -13.74 -22.07
C ASN A 129 31.92 -13.32 -20.60
N SER A 130 30.73 -12.93 -20.12
CA SER A 130 30.56 -12.44 -18.75
C SER A 130 29.51 -13.25 -18.03
N THR A 131 29.75 -13.46 -16.72
CA THR A 131 28.68 -13.93 -15.78
C THR A 131 28.17 -12.72 -15.00
N VAL A 132 26.87 -12.50 -15.06
CA VAL A 132 26.17 -11.45 -14.31
C VAL A 132 25.51 -12.07 -13.09
N PHE A 133 25.78 -11.51 -11.93
CA PHE A 133 25.21 -11.90 -10.64
C PHE A 133 24.18 -10.87 -10.17
N HIS A 134 23.05 -11.36 -9.67
CA HIS A 134 22.02 -10.56 -8.99
C HIS A 134 22.18 -10.77 -7.49
N GLU A 135 22.91 -9.87 -6.83
CA GLU A 135 23.25 -9.94 -5.41
C GLU A 135 22.29 -9.09 -4.57
N PRO A 136 22.06 -9.43 -3.26
CA PRO A 136 21.27 -8.58 -2.37
C PRO A 136 21.86 -7.17 -2.27
N ILE A 137 21.00 -6.16 -2.27
CA ILE A 137 21.44 -4.76 -2.17
C ILE A 137 22.04 -4.42 -0.80
N GLY A 138 21.64 -5.13 0.25
CA GLY A 138 22.16 -4.91 1.59
C GLY A 138 21.08 -4.85 2.68
N VAL A 139 21.16 -3.85 3.56
CA VAL A 139 20.17 -3.59 4.61
C VAL A 139 19.04 -2.73 4.06
N VAL A 140 17.81 -3.18 4.23
CA VAL A 140 16.60 -2.50 3.79
C VAL A 140 15.93 -1.81 4.98
N GLY A 141 15.73 -0.50 4.89
CA GLY A 141 14.83 0.24 5.77
C GLY A 141 13.42 0.23 5.17
N ALA A 142 12.52 -0.57 5.71
CA ALA A 142 11.15 -0.68 5.26
C ALA A 142 10.22 0.19 6.12
N ILE A 143 9.50 1.14 5.52
CA ILE A 143 8.57 2.05 6.21
C ILE A 143 7.20 1.88 5.58
N THR A 144 6.21 1.38 6.35
CA THR A 144 4.91 0.98 5.83
C THR A 144 3.77 1.85 6.35
N PRO A 145 2.73 2.08 5.53
CA PRO A 145 1.52 2.80 5.93
C PRO A 145 0.53 1.88 6.67
N TRP A 146 -0.57 2.47 7.09
CA TRP A 146 -1.61 1.83 7.90
C TRP A 146 -2.77 1.21 7.13
N ASN A 147 -2.95 1.52 5.84
CA ASN A 147 -4.18 1.21 5.12
C ASN A 147 -4.37 -0.27 4.71
N TYR A 148 -3.29 -0.98 4.41
CA TYR A 148 -3.24 -2.43 4.20
C TYR A 148 -2.05 -3.00 4.98
N PRO A 149 -2.09 -2.97 6.33
CA PRO A 149 -0.89 -3.01 7.17
C PRO A 149 -0.05 -4.26 6.93
N LEU A 150 -0.62 -5.47 7.00
CA LEU A 150 0.14 -6.70 6.75
C LEU A 150 0.59 -6.82 5.29
N HIS A 151 -0.25 -6.41 4.33
CA HIS A 151 0.13 -6.48 2.90
C HIS A 151 1.35 -5.62 2.60
N GLN A 152 1.38 -4.40 3.11
CA GLN A 152 2.49 -3.47 2.92
C GLN A 152 3.79 -3.96 3.58
N ILE A 153 3.68 -4.65 4.72
CA ILE A 153 4.83 -5.31 5.36
C ILE A 153 5.34 -6.45 4.47
N VAL A 154 4.46 -7.35 4.07
CA VAL A 154 4.85 -8.55 3.28
C VAL A 154 5.39 -8.16 1.91
N ALA A 155 4.79 -7.18 1.23
CA ALA A 155 5.24 -6.70 -0.09
C ALA A 155 6.68 -6.13 -0.08
N LYS A 156 7.18 -5.72 1.09
CA LYS A 156 8.57 -5.24 1.26
C LYS A 156 9.49 -6.27 1.88
N VAL A 157 9.04 -6.94 2.95
CA VAL A 157 9.89 -7.87 3.71
C VAL A 157 10.12 -9.17 2.96
N ALA A 158 9.07 -9.76 2.35
CA ALA A 158 9.22 -11.04 1.67
C ALA A 158 10.20 -10.98 0.47
N PRO A 159 10.12 -10.01 -0.47
CA PRO A 159 11.10 -9.89 -1.54
C PRO A 159 12.51 -9.55 -1.03
N ALA A 160 12.64 -8.73 0.02
CA ALA A 160 13.94 -8.42 0.61
C ALA A 160 14.61 -9.69 1.17
N LEU A 161 13.87 -10.51 1.92
CA LEU A 161 14.37 -11.80 2.43
C LEU A 161 14.67 -12.79 1.30
N ALA A 162 13.82 -12.86 0.27
CA ALA A 162 14.04 -13.68 -0.92
C ALA A 162 15.34 -13.30 -1.66
N ALA A 163 15.61 -12.02 -1.78
CA ALA A 163 16.84 -11.49 -2.37
C ALA A 163 18.10 -11.80 -1.55
N GLY A 164 17.98 -12.06 -0.24
CA GLY A 164 19.09 -12.22 0.69
C GLY A 164 19.47 -10.94 1.43
N CYS A 165 18.60 -9.91 1.41
CA CYS A 165 18.74 -8.70 2.20
C CYS A 165 18.30 -8.92 3.65
N THR A 166 18.80 -8.06 4.55
CA THR A 166 18.27 -7.94 5.91
C THR A 166 17.36 -6.71 6.02
N VAL A 167 16.42 -6.73 6.98
CA VAL A 167 15.36 -5.72 7.03
C VAL A 167 15.23 -5.12 8.42
N VAL A 168 15.07 -3.80 8.45
CA VAL A 168 14.53 -3.06 9.61
C VAL A 168 13.18 -2.48 9.19
N LEU A 169 12.10 -2.96 9.81
CA LEU A 169 10.73 -2.54 9.55
C LEU A 169 10.29 -1.48 10.57
N LYS A 170 9.76 -0.35 10.08
CA LYS A 170 8.99 0.61 10.84
C LYS A 170 7.54 0.64 10.33
N PRO A 171 6.58 0.00 11.00
CA PRO A 171 5.17 0.07 10.62
C PRO A 171 4.55 1.43 10.99
N ALA A 172 3.39 1.74 10.42
CA ALA A 172 2.61 2.90 10.84
C ALA A 172 2.24 2.82 12.33
N GLU A 173 2.21 3.96 12.97
CA GLU A 173 1.82 4.11 14.37
C GLU A 173 0.35 3.81 14.65
N ASP A 174 -0.51 3.92 13.64
CA ASP A 174 -1.94 3.64 13.75
C ASP A 174 -2.25 2.13 13.74
N THR A 175 -1.39 1.30 13.08
CA THR A 175 -1.63 -0.14 12.90
C THR A 175 -0.37 -0.97 13.19
N PRO A 176 0.21 -0.87 14.40
CA PRO A 176 1.44 -1.57 14.73
C PRO A 176 1.23 -2.99 15.26
N LEU A 177 0.01 -3.37 15.71
CA LEU A 177 -0.23 -4.66 16.38
C LEU A 177 -0.10 -5.82 15.41
N VAL A 178 -0.60 -5.68 14.18
CA VAL A 178 -0.41 -6.72 13.15
C VAL A 178 1.06 -6.88 12.75
N ALA A 179 1.89 -5.83 12.88
CA ALA A 179 3.33 -5.94 12.66
C ALA A 179 4.03 -6.77 13.77
N GLN A 180 3.50 -6.75 14.99
CA GLN A 180 3.97 -7.64 16.08
C GLN A 180 3.63 -9.09 15.77
N LEU A 181 2.41 -9.39 15.31
CA LEU A 181 2.03 -10.74 14.86
C LEU A 181 2.90 -11.22 13.70
N PHE A 182 3.25 -10.33 12.78
CA PHE A 182 4.19 -10.65 11.71
C PHE A 182 5.58 -11.00 12.25
N ALA A 183 6.10 -10.25 13.24
CA ALA A 183 7.39 -10.54 13.87
C ALA A 183 7.39 -11.87 14.60
N GLU A 184 6.28 -12.26 15.26
CA GLU A 184 6.11 -13.59 15.85
C GLU A 184 6.16 -14.69 14.77
N ALA A 185 5.47 -14.49 13.65
CA ALA A 185 5.50 -15.43 12.53
C ALA A 185 6.90 -15.57 11.92
N VAL A 186 7.66 -14.48 11.82
CA VAL A 186 9.08 -14.50 11.40
C VAL A 186 9.94 -15.31 12.38
N HIS A 187 9.73 -15.13 13.69
CA HIS A 187 10.43 -15.88 14.72
C HIS A 187 10.15 -17.38 14.63
N GLU A 188 8.88 -17.77 14.52
CA GLU A 188 8.45 -19.17 14.37
C GLU A 188 8.95 -19.81 13.07
N ALA A 189 9.03 -19.03 11.98
CA ALA A 189 9.62 -19.49 10.72
C ALA A 189 11.12 -19.79 10.82
N GLY A 190 11.76 -19.48 11.96
CA GLY A 190 13.17 -19.69 12.20
C GLY A 190 14.07 -18.82 11.29
N VAL A 191 13.62 -17.64 10.94
CA VAL A 191 14.48 -16.63 10.28
C VAL A 191 15.59 -16.26 11.25
N PRO A 192 16.87 -16.26 10.84
CA PRO A 192 17.98 -16.02 11.76
C PRO A 192 17.92 -14.66 12.45
N ALA A 193 18.46 -14.58 13.68
CA ALA A 193 18.55 -13.35 14.45
C ALA A 193 19.20 -12.22 13.62
N GLY A 194 18.69 -11.00 13.73
CA GLY A 194 19.15 -9.83 12.99
C GLY A 194 18.70 -9.72 11.53
N VAL A 195 18.26 -10.81 10.89
CA VAL A 195 17.80 -10.77 9.48
C VAL A 195 16.53 -9.94 9.32
N PHE A 196 15.63 -10.02 10.29
CA PHE A 196 14.45 -9.16 10.40
C PHE A 196 14.42 -8.47 11.76
N ASN A 197 14.12 -7.17 11.76
CA ASN A 197 14.00 -6.35 12.96
C ASN A 197 12.75 -5.47 12.85
N LEU A 198 12.01 -5.31 13.94
CA LEU A 198 10.82 -4.46 14.05
C LEU A 198 11.07 -3.35 15.05
N VAL A 199 11.00 -2.10 14.60
CA VAL A 199 11.04 -0.89 15.42
C VAL A 199 9.72 -0.15 15.27
N THR A 200 8.91 -0.11 16.34
CA THR A 200 7.73 0.75 16.41
C THR A 200 8.13 2.18 16.71
N GLY A 201 7.33 3.16 16.31
CA GLY A 201 7.67 4.57 16.55
C GLY A 201 6.97 5.52 15.57
N LEU A 202 7.03 6.81 15.90
CA LEU A 202 6.47 7.87 15.06
C LEU A 202 7.26 8.05 13.76
N GLY A 203 6.56 8.36 12.66
CA GLY A 203 7.18 8.61 11.36
C GLY A 203 8.30 9.64 11.42
N PRO A 204 8.09 10.87 12.01
CA PRO A 204 9.11 11.92 12.11
C PRO A 204 10.32 11.58 13.00
N VAL A 205 10.25 10.55 13.84
CA VAL A 205 11.35 10.12 14.72
C VAL A 205 12.02 8.87 14.19
N ALA A 206 11.38 7.71 14.34
CA ALA A 206 11.95 6.42 13.94
C ALA A 206 12.03 6.26 12.41
N GLY A 207 11.02 6.75 11.66
CA GLY A 207 11.02 6.70 10.19
C GLY A 207 12.12 7.58 9.58
N GLN A 208 12.25 8.81 10.08
CA GLN A 208 13.30 9.74 9.64
C GLN A 208 14.68 9.18 9.97
N ALA A 209 14.90 8.70 11.21
CA ALA A 209 16.16 8.09 11.61
C ALA A 209 16.54 6.88 10.73
N LEU A 210 15.57 6.05 10.35
CA LEU A 210 15.80 4.91 9.46
C LEU A 210 16.17 5.34 8.04
N ALA A 211 15.52 6.37 7.49
CA ALA A 211 15.83 6.90 6.16
C ALA A 211 17.22 7.56 6.09
N GLU A 212 17.63 8.23 7.17
CA GLU A 212 18.93 8.89 7.29
C GLU A 212 20.09 7.94 7.62
N HIS A 213 19.81 6.78 8.23
CA HIS A 213 20.82 5.93 8.82
C HIS A 213 21.88 5.45 7.83
N PRO A 214 23.20 5.72 8.02
CA PRO A 214 24.24 5.38 7.05
C PRO A 214 24.39 3.88 6.80
N GLY A 215 23.93 3.06 7.73
CA GLY A 215 23.93 1.60 7.61
C GLY A 215 22.73 1.03 6.81
N VAL A 216 21.86 1.83 6.22
CA VAL A 216 20.77 1.42 5.32
C VAL A 216 21.17 1.66 3.87
N ASP A 217 21.02 0.65 3.01
CA ASP A 217 21.38 0.70 1.58
C ASP A 217 20.20 1.02 0.68
N LEU A 218 19.01 0.54 1.05
CA LEU A 218 17.73 0.79 0.37
C LEU A 218 16.68 1.29 1.36
N VAL A 219 15.99 2.36 1.02
CA VAL A 219 14.76 2.78 1.72
C VAL A 219 13.56 2.40 0.88
N SER A 220 12.75 1.45 1.37
CA SER A 220 11.48 1.06 0.77
C SER A 220 10.33 1.70 1.56
N PHE A 221 9.61 2.63 0.93
CA PHE A 221 8.59 3.45 1.56
C PHE A 221 7.27 3.38 0.79
N THR A 222 6.17 3.22 1.52
CA THR A 222 4.82 3.47 1.01
C THR A 222 4.12 4.51 1.89
N GLY A 223 3.53 5.52 1.26
CA GLY A 223 2.82 6.59 1.97
C GLY A 223 2.50 7.80 1.10
N SER A 224 2.37 8.98 1.72
CA SER A 224 2.03 10.18 0.98
C SER A 224 3.18 10.67 0.08
N THR A 225 2.83 11.27 -1.07
CA THR A 225 3.79 11.85 -2.01
C THR A 225 4.68 12.91 -1.36
N ALA A 226 4.16 13.70 -0.43
CA ALA A 226 4.94 14.71 0.28
C ALA A 226 6.07 14.08 1.10
N VAL A 227 5.78 13.03 1.87
CA VAL A 227 6.79 12.30 2.67
C VAL A 227 7.74 11.52 1.77
N GLY A 228 7.23 10.88 0.69
CA GLY A 228 8.08 10.18 -0.28
C GLY A 228 9.14 11.08 -0.92
N ARG A 229 8.79 12.33 -1.25
CA ARG A 229 9.75 13.33 -1.74
C ARG A 229 10.84 13.64 -0.71
N GLN A 230 10.49 13.79 0.57
CA GLN A 230 11.47 14.03 1.65
C GLN A 230 12.42 12.85 1.79
N ILE A 231 11.89 11.62 1.77
CA ILE A 231 12.71 10.39 1.81
C ILE A 231 13.63 10.31 0.59
N ALA A 232 13.14 10.62 -0.62
CA ALA A 232 13.96 10.63 -1.82
C ALA A 232 15.12 11.62 -1.74
N VAL A 233 14.89 12.83 -1.21
CA VAL A 233 15.94 13.83 -0.97
C VAL A 233 16.96 13.31 0.04
N THR A 234 16.50 12.79 1.18
CA THR A 234 17.37 12.25 2.24
C THR A 234 18.22 11.09 1.74
N ALA A 235 17.61 10.11 1.08
CA ALA A 235 18.29 8.94 0.54
C ALA A 235 19.26 9.32 -0.60
N GLY A 236 18.83 10.23 -1.48
CA GLY A 236 19.64 10.72 -2.60
C GLY A 236 20.92 11.44 -2.16
N ALA A 237 20.86 12.20 -1.06
CA ALA A 237 22.04 12.84 -0.49
C ALA A 237 23.13 11.84 -0.03
N ALA A 238 22.73 10.60 0.29
CA ALA A 238 23.62 9.51 0.69
C ALA A 238 23.81 8.43 -0.42
N VAL A 239 23.30 8.69 -1.64
CA VAL A 239 23.33 7.76 -2.80
C VAL A 239 22.72 6.39 -2.47
N LYS A 240 21.70 6.35 -1.60
CA LYS A 240 20.94 5.14 -1.31
C LYS A 240 19.92 4.88 -2.41
N LYS A 241 19.64 3.60 -2.68
CA LYS A 241 18.49 3.23 -3.51
C LYS A 241 17.18 3.57 -2.77
N VAL A 242 16.15 3.94 -3.53
CA VAL A 242 14.79 4.12 -3.01
C VAL A 242 13.79 3.31 -3.83
N ALA A 243 12.82 2.70 -3.15
CA ALA A 243 11.60 2.17 -3.74
C ALA A 243 10.43 2.89 -3.08
N LEU A 244 9.65 3.64 -3.87
CA LEU A 244 8.62 4.53 -3.37
C LEU A 244 7.28 4.17 -4.00
N GLU A 245 6.30 3.80 -3.16
CA GLU A 245 4.91 3.65 -3.52
C GLU A 245 4.10 4.77 -2.88
N LEU A 246 3.55 5.67 -3.70
CA LEU A 246 2.98 6.93 -3.23
C LEU A 246 1.50 7.04 -3.61
N GLY A 247 0.94 8.24 -3.48
CA GLY A 247 -0.46 8.50 -3.71
C GLY A 247 -0.92 8.29 -5.15
N GLY A 248 -2.23 8.22 -5.33
CA GLY A 248 -2.89 8.09 -6.63
C GLY A 248 -4.15 8.95 -6.74
N LYS A 249 -4.55 9.22 -7.98
CA LYS A 249 -5.83 9.83 -8.33
C LYS A 249 -6.39 9.12 -9.56
N SER A 250 -6.62 7.82 -9.42
CA SER A 250 -6.87 6.89 -10.52
C SER A 250 -8.18 7.20 -11.24
N ALA A 251 -8.14 7.07 -12.57
CA ALA A 251 -9.30 7.27 -13.44
C ALA A 251 -9.99 5.93 -13.74
N ASN A 252 -11.30 5.89 -13.59
CA ASN A 252 -12.19 4.85 -14.09
C ASN A 252 -12.86 5.38 -15.36
N VAL A 253 -12.35 5.00 -16.52
CA VAL A 253 -12.83 5.47 -17.82
C VAL A 253 -13.90 4.53 -18.36
N ILE A 254 -15.10 5.05 -18.56
CA ILE A 254 -16.25 4.28 -19.07
C ILE A 254 -16.52 4.75 -20.49
N LEU A 255 -16.09 3.95 -21.49
CA LEU A 255 -16.32 4.25 -22.90
C LEU A 255 -17.80 4.08 -23.29
N PRO A 256 -18.29 4.75 -24.34
CA PRO A 256 -19.71 4.72 -24.72
C PRO A 256 -20.28 3.32 -24.98
N SER A 257 -19.44 2.41 -25.45
CA SER A 257 -19.79 1.01 -25.77
C SER A 257 -19.95 0.11 -24.51
N ALA A 258 -19.48 0.57 -23.34
CA ALA A 258 -19.46 -0.22 -22.12
C ALA A 258 -20.85 -0.54 -21.53
N ASP A 259 -20.96 -1.63 -20.80
CA ASP A 259 -22.06 -1.86 -19.86
C ASP A 259 -21.96 -0.85 -18.70
N LEU A 260 -22.67 0.28 -18.84
CA LEU A 260 -22.62 1.38 -17.90
C LEU A 260 -22.99 0.96 -16.48
N ALA A 261 -24.04 0.18 -16.33
CA ALA A 261 -24.53 -0.20 -15.01
C ALA A 261 -23.50 -1.06 -14.26
N LYS A 262 -22.86 -2.00 -14.94
CA LYS A 262 -21.77 -2.82 -14.40
C LYS A 262 -20.56 -1.94 -14.06
N ALA A 263 -20.10 -1.10 -14.99
CA ALA A 263 -18.93 -0.26 -14.83
C ALA A 263 -19.06 0.72 -13.64
N VAL A 264 -20.23 1.36 -13.51
CA VAL A 264 -20.53 2.27 -12.41
C VAL A 264 -20.60 1.53 -11.07
N ASN A 265 -21.33 0.40 -10.99
CA ASN A 265 -21.45 -0.34 -9.72
C ASN A 265 -20.08 -0.86 -9.24
N VAL A 266 -19.24 -1.41 -10.12
CA VAL A 266 -17.89 -1.87 -9.77
C VAL A 266 -16.99 -0.70 -9.43
N GLY A 267 -17.07 0.42 -10.16
CA GLY A 267 -16.32 1.63 -9.87
C GLY A 267 -16.64 2.20 -8.48
N VAL A 268 -17.91 2.28 -8.11
CA VAL A 268 -18.33 2.69 -6.76
C VAL A 268 -17.83 1.70 -5.71
N ALA A 269 -17.97 0.38 -5.94
CA ALA A 269 -17.46 -0.65 -5.04
C ALA A 269 -15.94 -0.51 -4.80
N ASN A 270 -15.17 -0.23 -5.84
CA ASN A 270 -13.74 -0.02 -5.76
C ASN A 270 -13.40 1.18 -4.86
N VAL A 271 -14.07 2.32 -5.05
CA VAL A 271 -13.86 3.53 -4.24
C VAL A 271 -14.28 3.33 -2.79
N MET A 272 -15.35 2.57 -2.53
CA MET A 272 -15.84 2.31 -1.16
C MET A 272 -15.04 1.23 -0.43
N SER A 273 -14.24 0.43 -1.14
CA SER A 273 -13.37 -0.59 -0.53
C SER A 273 -12.41 0.06 0.47
N ASN A 274 -12.23 -0.59 1.64
CA ASN A 274 -11.42 -0.08 2.75
C ASN A 274 -11.74 1.38 3.14
N SER A 275 -13.00 1.78 2.99
CA SER A 275 -13.47 3.16 3.25
C SER A 275 -12.76 4.22 2.40
N GLY A 276 -12.37 3.86 1.17
CA GLY A 276 -11.65 4.72 0.24
C GLY A 276 -10.17 4.93 0.56
N GLN A 277 -9.64 4.22 1.54
CA GLN A 277 -8.25 4.32 2.01
C GLN A 277 -7.32 3.41 1.19
N THR A 278 -7.41 3.54 -0.13
CA THR A 278 -6.69 2.71 -1.10
C THR A 278 -6.01 3.61 -2.13
N CYS A 279 -4.69 3.51 -2.24
CA CYS A 279 -3.88 4.35 -3.14
C CYS A 279 -4.27 4.18 -4.62
N SER A 280 -4.70 2.97 -5.02
CA SER A 280 -5.16 2.64 -6.38
C SER A 280 -6.66 2.85 -6.61
N ALA A 281 -7.44 3.37 -5.62
CA ALA A 281 -8.88 3.58 -5.75
C ALA A 281 -9.23 4.48 -6.95
N TRP A 282 -10.22 4.08 -7.73
CA TRP A 282 -10.66 4.77 -8.95
C TRP A 282 -11.55 5.97 -8.63
N THR A 283 -11.00 6.94 -7.90
CA THR A 283 -11.74 8.06 -7.31
C THR A 283 -12.20 9.11 -8.31
N ARG A 284 -11.79 9.02 -9.59
CA ARG A 284 -12.32 9.81 -10.70
C ARG A 284 -13.04 8.90 -11.68
N MET A 285 -14.36 9.01 -11.81
CA MET A 285 -15.15 8.29 -12.81
C MET A 285 -15.39 9.20 -14.02
N LEU A 286 -14.85 8.84 -15.18
CA LEU A 286 -14.95 9.58 -16.43
C LEU A 286 -16.04 8.95 -17.27
N VAL A 287 -17.07 9.74 -17.64
CA VAL A 287 -18.25 9.26 -18.37
C VAL A 287 -18.51 10.18 -19.56
N HIS A 288 -18.77 9.57 -20.73
CA HIS A 288 -19.13 10.32 -21.93
C HIS A 288 -20.41 11.14 -21.71
N THR A 289 -20.45 12.36 -22.24
CA THR A 289 -21.53 13.33 -22.07
C THR A 289 -22.92 12.71 -22.33
N SER A 290 -23.08 11.84 -23.34
CA SER A 290 -24.37 11.23 -23.69
C SER A 290 -24.93 10.27 -22.63
N ARG A 291 -24.12 9.77 -21.71
CA ARG A 291 -24.54 8.80 -20.67
C ARG A 291 -24.31 9.31 -19.24
N TYR A 292 -23.94 10.58 -19.12
CA TYR A 292 -23.50 11.17 -17.85
C TYR A 292 -24.59 11.15 -16.76
N ASP A 293 -25.78 11.64 -17.06
CA ASP A 293 -26.85 11.75 -16.05
C ASP A 293 -27.32 10.35 -15.57
N GLU A 294 -27.34 9.36 -16.48
CA GLU A 294 -27.60 7.95 -16.13
C GLU A 294 -26.53 7.43 -15.17
N ALA A 295 -25.25 7.67 -15.45
CA ALA A 295 -24.15 7.26 -14.60
C ALA A 295 -24.20 7.89 -13.20
N VAL A 296 -24.52 9.18 -13.12
CA VAL A 296 -24.67 9.90 -11.83
C VAL A 296 -25.79 9.27 -10.99
N ALA A 297 -26.95 9.00 -11.60
CA ALA A 297 -28.07 8.36 -10.88
C ALA A 297 -27.72 6.94 -10.38
N LEU A 298 -27.03 6.14 -11.22
CA LEU A 298 -26.54 4.82 -10.85
C LEU A 298 -25.51 4.89 -9.72
N ALA A 299 -24.56 5.82 -9.78
CA ALA A 299 -23.52 5.98 -8.77
C ALA A 299 -24.09 6.40 -7.41
N ALA A 300 -25.03 7.34 -7.38
CA ALA A 300 -25.72 7.75 -6.14
C ALA A 300 -26.47 6.55 -5.51
N THR A 301 -27.20 5.78 -6.34
CA THR A 301 -27.90 4.57 -5.90
C THR A 301 -26.94 3.49 -5.39
N ALA A 302 -25.80 3.32 -6.05
CA ALA A 302 -24.79 2.34 -5.65
C ALA A 302 -24.14 2.74 -4.33
N ALA A 303 -23.73 4.01 -4.17
CA ALA A 303 -23.11 4.53 -2.95
C ALA A 303 -23.98 4.37 -1.71
N ALA A 304 -25.29 4.61 -1.85
CA ALA A 304 -26.25 4.45 -0.74
C ALA A 304 -26.25 3.03 -0.13
N LYS A 305 -25.85 2.00 -0.90
CA LYS A 305 -25.78 0.61 -0.41
C LYS A 305 -24.61 0.36 0.54
N TYR A 306 -23.65 1.29 0.62
CA TYR A 306 -22.43 1.15 1.41
C TYR A 306 -22.49 1.84 2.78
N GLY A 307 -23.56 2.59 3.09
CA GLY A 307 -23.68 3.39 4.32
C GLY A 307 -23.29 2.64 5.61
N ASP A 308 -23.83 1.41 5.79
CA ASP A 308 -23.53 0.57 6.96
C ASP A 308 -22.51 -0.55 6.68
N ARG A 309 -21.93 -0.60 5.48
CA ARG A 309 -21.10 -1.72 5.05
C ARG A 309 -19.61 -1.42 5.04
N ILE A 310 -19.23 -0.14 5.10
CA ILE A 310 -17.83 0.29 5.19
C ILE A 310 -17.49 0.61 6.65
N GLY A 311 -16.21 0.44 6.99
CA GLY A 311 -15.65 0.84 8.27
C GLY A 311 -15.45 2.36 8.38
N PRO A 312 -14.93 2.85 9.51
CA PRO A 312 -14.45 4.22 9.66
C PRO A 312 -13.17 4.44 8.83
N VAL A 313 -12.69 5.67 8.78
CA VAL A 313 -11.30 5.97 8.46
C VAL A 313 -10.42 5.80 9.69
N VAL A 314 -9.10 5.65 9.51
CA VAL A 314 -8.19 5.16 10.54
C VAL A 314 -8.11 6.01 11.81
N ASN A 315 -8.27 7.32 11.72
CA ASN A 315 -8.13 8.23 12.87
C ASN A 315 -8.86 9.57 12.64
N ALA A 316 -8.95 10.39 13.70
CA ALA A 316 -9.58 11.71 13.67
C ALA A 316 -8.93 12.66 12.65
N LYS A 317 -7.61 12.61 12.49
CA LYS A 317 -6.88 13.46 11.52
C LYS A 317 -7.30 13.12 10.08
N GLN A 318 -7.44 11.84 9.76
CA GLN A 318 -7.89 11.40 8.45
C GLN A 318 -9.37 11.76 8.23
N GLN A 319 -10.22 11.63 9.24
CA GLN A 319 -11.62 12.05 9.18
C GLN A 319 -11.72 13.56 8.87
N ALA A 320 -11.00 14.40 9.61
CA ALA A 320 -10.98 15.85 9.38
C ALA A 320 -10.46 16.19 7.98
N ARG A 321 -9.43 15.48 7.50
CA ARG A 321 -8.91 15.63 6.14
C ARG A 321 -9.99 15.34 5.10
N VAL A 322 -10.66 14.20 5.17
CA VAL A 322 -11.69 13.81 4.19
C VAL A 322 -12.83 14.83 4.18
N ARG A 323 -13.32 15.25 5.36
CA ARG A 323 -14.36 16.28 5.48
C ARG A 323 -13.95 17.59 4.82
N SER A 324 -12.72 18.04 5.03
CA SER A 324 -12.21 19.27 4.43
C SER A 324 -12.19 19.22 2.88
N TYR A 325 -11.96 18.06 2.29
CA TYR A 325 -12.05 17.89 0.83
C TYR A 325 -13.51 17.86 0.33
N ILE A 326 -14.42 17.27 1.11
CA ILE A 326 -15.85 17.31 0.79
C ILE A 326 -16.34 18.77 0.78
N ASP A 327 -16.00 19.56 1.81
CA ASP A 327 -16.34 20.98 1.90
C ASP A 327 -15.73 21.78 0.73
N LYS A 328 -14.47 21.50 0.35
CA LYS A 328 -13.83 22.12 -0.81
C LYS A 328 -14.57 21.80 -2.12
N GLY A 329 -14.96 20.54 -2.33
CA GLY A 329 -15.71 20.15 -3.52
C GLY A 329 -17.03 20.94 -3.66
N VAL A 330 -17.75 21.11 -2.55
CA VAL A 330 -18.97 21.94 -2.52
C VAL A 330 -18.64 23.40 -2.79
N ALA A 331 -17.60 23.95 -2.18
CA ALA A 331 -17.19 25.35 -2.33
C ALA A 331 -16.71 25.68 -3.76
N GLU A 332 -16.08 24.71 -4.44
CA GLU A 332 -15.64 24.82 -5.82
C GLU A 332 -16.77 24.62 -6.85
N GLY A 333 -18.01 24.31 -6.39
CA GLY A 333 -19.20 24.22 -7.23
C GLY A 333 -19.52 22.80 -7.73
N ALA A 334 -18.85 21.76 -7.25
CA ALA A 334 -19.24 20.39 -7.54
C ALA A 334 -20.59 20.06 -6.88
N ARG A 335 -21.43 19.31 -7.59
CA ARG A 335 -22.77 18.93 -7.09
C ARG A 335 -22.68 17.67 -6.23
N LEU A 336 -22.90 17.81 -4.93
CA LEU A 336 -23.00 16.68 -4.00
C LEU A 336 -24.30 15.90 -4.29
N VAL A 337 -24.19 14.62 -4.67
CA VAL A 337 -25.34 13.77 -5.06
C VAL A 337 -25.59 12.63 -4.07
N ALA A 338 -24.62 12.31 -3.24
CA ALA A 338 -24.76 11.36 -2.13
C ALA A 338 -23.74 11.65 -1.03
N GLY A 339 -24.03 11.29 0.21
CA GLY A 339 -23.15 11.47 1.36
C GLY A 339 -23.01 12.92 1.78
N GLY A 340 -21.81 13.32 2.19
CA GLY A 340 -21.49 14.65 2.67
C GLY A 340 -20.51 14.63 3.84
N PRO A 341 -20.18 15.83 4.42
CA PRO A 341 -19.17 15.95 5.47
C PRO A 341 -19.66 15.46 6.84
N GLU A 342 -20.96 15.30 7.03
CA GLU A 342 -21.54 14.87 8.30
C GLU A 342 -21.16 13.42 8.61
N SER A 343 -20.91 13.12 9.89
CA SER A 343 -20.70 11.73 10.32
C SER A 343 -22.01 10.97 10.29
N PRO A 344 -22.05 9.76 9.71
CA PRO A 344 -23.25 8.93 9.76
C PRO A 344 -23.49 8.32 11.16
N ARG A 345 -22.53 8.47 12.10
CA ARG A 345 -22.58 7.94 13.47
C ARG A 345 -22.08 8.97 14.48
N GLU A 346 -22.59 8.88 15.70
CA GLU A 346 -22.16 9.76 16.81
C GLU A 346 -20.74 9.45 17.30
N GLN A 347 -20.32 8.18 17.24
CA GLN A 347 -19.02 7.69 17.70
C GLN A 347 -18.24 7.05 16.55
N GLY A 348 -16.91 7.14 16.62
CA GLY A 348 -15.98 6.61 15.63
C GLY A 348 -15.75 7.55 14.45
N TYR A 349 -14.69 7.27 13.71
CA TYR A 349 -14.21 8.15 12.62
C TYR A 349 -14.88 7.85 11.29
N PHE A 350 -16.22 7.71 11.29
CA PHE A 350 -17.00 7.39 10.09
C PHE A 350 -17.14 8.57 9.14
N ILE A 351 -17.14 8.27 7.85
CA ILE A 351 -17.45 9.18 6.73
C ILE A 351 -18.52 8.50 5.87
N ALA A 352 -19.55 9.24 5.50
CA ALA A 352 -20.59 8.73 4.61
C ALA A 352 -20.01 8.49 3.20
N PRO A 353 -20.39 7.38 2.50
CA PRO A 353 -20.11 7.21 1.08
C PRO A 353 -20.53 8.43 0.28
N THR A 354 -19.59 9.16 -0.28
CA THR A 354 -19.79 10.49 -0.87
C THR A 354 -19.57 10.45 -2.37
N VAL A 355 -20.48 11.05 -3.13
CA VAL A 355 -20.41 11.14 -4.59
C VAL A 355 -20.63 12.58 -5.02
N PHE A 356 -19.70 13.09 -5.81
CA PHE A 356 -19.79 14.38 -6.50
C PHE A 356 -20.04 14.20 -7.98
N ALA A 357 -20.97 14.97 -8.52
CA ALA A 357 -21.19 15.17 -9.94
C ALA A 357 -20.76 16.57 -10.37
N ASP A 358 -20.73 16.80 -11.67
CA ASP A 358 -20.37 18.07 -12.30
C ASP A 358 -18.97 18.57 -11.88
N VAL A 359 -18.06 17.60 -11.63
CA VAL A 359 -16.66 17.87 -11.26
C VAL A 359 -15.89 18.23 -12.55
N THR A 360 -15.16 19.35 -12.51
CA THR A 360 -14.24 19.70 -13.58
C THR A 360 -12.82 19.20 -13.30
N PRO A 361 -11.99 19.00 -14.33
CA PRO A 361 -10.61 18.52 -14.14
C PRO A 361 -9.74 19.40 -13.23
N GLU A 362 -10.07 20.70 -13.12
CA GLU A 362 -9.29 21.69 -12.35
C GLU A 362 -9.65 21.71 -10.86
N MET A 363 -10.80 21.16 -10.47
CA MET A 363 -11.24 21.15 -9.07
C MET A 363 -10.27 20.35 -8.20
N THR A 364 -10.07 20.80 -6.96
CA THR A 364 -9.19 20.15 -5.99
C THR A 364 -9.53 18.69 -5.79
N ILE A 365 -10.83 18.33 -5.73
CA ILE A 365 -11.30 16.96 -5.57
C ILE A 365 -11.06 16.08 -6.82
N ALA A 366 -10.73 16.65 -7.98
CA ALA A 366 -10.30 15.93 -9.18
C ALA A 366 -8.78 15.76 -9.26
N GLN A 367 -8.00 16.62 -8.61
CA GLN A 367 -6.55 16.67 -8.70
C GLN A 367 -5.84 16.03 -7.51
N GLU A 368 -6.36 16.18 -6.30
CA GLU A 368 -5.68 15.75 -5.08
C GLU A 368 -6.25 14.45 -4.52
N GLU A 369 -5.37 13.65 -3.92
CA GLU A 369 -5.73 12.41 -3.23
C GLU A 369 -6.44 12.72 -1.91
N ILE A 370 -7.71 12.31 -1.79
CA ILE A 370 -8.54 12.51 -0.58
C ILE A 370 -8.25 11.42 0.46
N PHE A 371 -8.13 10.16 0.01
CA PHE A 371 -7.91 8.95 0.81
C PHE A 371 -9.08 8.65 1.76
N GLY A 372 -10.29 8.69 1.21
CA GLY A 372 -11.56 8.42 1.87
C GLY A 372 -12.65 8.02 0.87
N PRO A 373 -13.88 7.67 1.32
CA PRO A 373 -14.92 7.13 0.47
C PRO A 373 -15.63 8.23 -0.36
N VAL A 374 -14.85 8.90 -1.23
CA VAL A 374 -15.30 10.04 -2.04
C VAL A 374 -15.01 9.79 -3.51
N LEU A 375 -16.07 9.76 -4.31
CA LEU A 375 -16.05 9.61 -5.78
C LEU A 375 -16.35 10.93 -6.45
N SER A 376 -15.54 11.32 -7.44
CA SER A 376 -15.73 12.45 -8.33
C SER A 376 -16.11 11.95 -9.73
N ILE A 377 -17.26 12.40 -10.28
CA ILE A 377 -17.72 12.04 -11.62
C ILE A 377 -17.48 13.22 -12.55
N LEU A 378 -16.70 12.98 -13.61
CA LEU A 378 -16.32 13.96 -14.63
C LEU A 378 -16.94 13.60 -15.97
N ARG A 379 -17.31 14.61 -16.76
CA ARG A 379 -17.74 14.44 -18.15
C ARG A 379 -16.53 14.43 -19.07
N TYR A 380 -16.66 13.76 -20.21
CA TYR A 380 -15.78 13.91 -21.35
C TYR A 380 -16.60 13.87 -22.66
N ASP A 381 -16.10 14.49 -23.72
CA ASP A 381 -16.81 14.62 -24.97
C ASP A 381 -16.39 13.61 -26.04
N ASP A 382 -15.11 13.19 -26.04
CA ASP A 382 -14.55 12.17 -26.92
C ASP A 382 -13.39 11.43 -26.25
N GLU A 383 -12.82 10.41 -26.92
CA GLU A 383 -11.74 9.60 -26.37
C GLU A 383 -10.46 10.38 -26.07
N ASP A 384 -10.12 11.39 -26.86
CA ASP A 384 -8.92 12.19 -26.65
C ASP A 384 -9.10 13.10 -25.44
N ASP A 385 -10.31 13.63 -25.22
CA ASP A 385 -10.66 14.35 -24.01
C ASP A 385 -10.66 13.44 -22.79
N ALA A 386 -11.24 12.25 -22.88
CA ALA A 386 -11.17 11.24 -21.81
C ALA A 386 -9.72 10.94 -21.40
N LEU A 387 -8.84 10.73 -22.38
CA LEU A 387 -7.44 10.47 -22.16
C LEU A 387 -6.71 11.66 -21.53
N ARG A 388 -6.97 12.87 -22.04
CA ARG A 388 -6.43 14.12 -21.48
C ARG A 388 -6.79 14.25 -20.00
N ILE A 389 -8.05 14.00 -19.63
CA ILE A 389 -8.53 14.05 -18.25
C ILE A 389 -7.91 12.92 -17.43
N ALA A 390 -7.88 11.68 -17.96
CA ALA A 390 -7.31 10.53 -17.26
C ALA A 390 -5.85 10.78 -16.86
N ASN A 391 -5.04 11.28 -17.81
CA ASN A 391 -3.61 11.57 -17.62
C ASN A 391 -3.35 12.95 -16.99
N GLY A 392 -4.35 13.81 -16.80
CA GLY A 392 -4.26 15.21 -16.39
C GLY A 392 -4.02 15.44 -14.90
N THR A 393 -3.35 14.53 -14.19
CA THR A 393 -2.92 14.72 -12.79
C THR A 393 -1.42 14.47 -12.64
N VAL A 394 -0.87 14.89 -11.50
CA VAL A 394 0.53 14.58 -11.15
C VAL A 394 0.75 13.11 -10.83
N TYR A 395 -0.30 12.35 -10.67
CA TYR A 395 -0.30 10.92 -10.33
C TYR A 395 -0.37 10.02 -11.56
N GLY A 396 -0.01 8.75 -11.37
CA GLY A 396 -0.12 7.71 -12.38
C GLY A 396 0.03 6.32 -11.75
N LEU A 397 -0.75 6.01 -10.68
CA LEU A 397 -0.64 4.73 -9.98
C LEU A 397 -1.45 3.64 -10.69
N ALA A 398 -2.77 3.83 -10.77
CA ALA A 398 -3.69 2.85 -11.32
C ALA A 398 -4.80 3.52 -12.15
N GLY A 399 -5.60 2.70 -12.81
CA GLY A 399 -6.79 3.12 -13.55
C GLY A 399 -7.65 1.93 -13.92
N ALA A 400 -8.79 2.18 -14.56
CA ALA A 400 -9.64 1.18 -15.17
C ALA A 400 -10.22 1.70 -16.47
N VAL A 401 -10.46 0.80 -17.42
CA VAL A 401 -11.13 1.09 -18.69
C VAL A 401 -12.23 0.06 -18.93
N TRP A 402 -13.40 0.57 -19.26
CA TRP A 402 -14.57 -0.22 -19.61
C TRP A 402 -14.99 0.05 -21.05
N ALA A 403 -15.19 -1.01 -21.82
CA ALA A 403 -15.67 -0.98 -23.21
C ALA A 403 -16.53 -2.20 -23.52
N GLY A 404 -17.26 -2.16 -24.61
CA GLY A 404 -18.01 -3.30 -25.11
C GLY A 404 -17.10 -4.46 -25.53
N GLU A 405 -15.99 -4.11 -26.19
CA GLU A 405 -14.98 -5.08 -26.62
C GLU A 405 -13.67 -4.89 -25.87
N GLU A 406 -13.04 -6.00 -25.48
CA GLU A 406 -11.77 -5.97 -24.74
C GLU A 406 -10.65 -5.25 -25.51
N THR A 407 -10.60 -5.44 -26.84
CA THR A 407 -9.60 -4.81 -27.71
C THR A 407 -9.70 -3.28 -27.69
N GLU A 408 -10.91 -2.73 -27.62
CA GLU A 408 -11.16 -1.29 -27.49
C GLU A 408 -10.63 -0.78 -26.14
N ALA A 409 -10.97 -1.46 -25.04
CA ALA A 409 -10.48 -1.13 -23.72
C ALA A 409 -8.96 -1.17 -23.61
N VAL A 410 -8.32 -2.21 -24.18
CA VAL A 410 -6.86 -2.37 -24.21
C VAL A 410 -6.20 -1.26 -25.05
N ALA A 411 -6.78 -0.90 -26.20
CA ALA A 411 -6.26 0.18 -27.06
C ALA A 411 -6.23 1.53 -26.32
N PHE A 412 -7.29 1.85 -25.58
CA PHE A 412 -7.35 3.04 -24.74
C PHE A 412 -6.36 2.96 -23.57
N ALA A 413 -6.35 1.85 -22.82
CA ALA A 413 -5.53 1.64 -21.63
C ALA A 413 -4.02 1.81 -21.91
N ARG A 414 -3.55 1.39 -23.09
CA ARG A 414 -2.14 1.55 -23.52
C ARG A 414 -1.70 3.00 -23.68
N ARG A 415 -2.64 3.95 -23.75
CA ARG A 415 -2.39 5.40 -23.83
C ARG A 415 -2.43 6.08 -22.45
N MET A 416 -2.82 5.36 -21.40
CA MET A 416 -2.86 5.90 -20.03
C MET A 416 -1.47 5.94 -19.41
N ASP A 417 -1.10 7.06 -18.77
CA ASP A 417 0.16 7.24 -18.04
C ASP A 417 0.07 6.70 -16.61
N THR A 418 -0.08 5.39 -16.47
CA THR A 418 -0.29 4.74 -15.17
C THR A 418 0.36 3.35 -15.13
N GLY A 419 0.76 2.93 -13.95
CA GLY A 419 1.48 1.66 -13.78
C GLY A 419 0.60 0.41 -13.86
N GLN A 420 -0.71 0.56 -13.60
CA GLN A 420 -1.70 -0.53 -13.69
C GLN A 420 -3.00 -0.02 -14.29
N VAL A 421 -3.64 -0.83 -15.14
CA VAL A 421 -4.98 -0.57 -15.66
C VAL A 421 -5.82 -1.86 -15.62
N ASP A 422 -6.96 -1.80 -14.98
CA ASP A 422 -7.92 -2.90 -14.93
C ASP A 422 -8.87 -2.83 -16.14
N ILE A 423 -8.96 -3.90 -16.91
CA ILE A 423 -9.79 -3.98 -18.13
C ILE A 423 -11.12 -4.65 -17.78
N ASN A 424 -12.25 -3.96 -18.04
CA ASN A 424 -13.61 -4.49 -17.85
C ASN A 424 -13.87 -5.13 -16.47
N GLY A 425 -13.22 -4.58 -15.41
CA GLY A 425 -13.30 -5.08 -14.04
C GLY A 425 -12.36 -6.24 -13.76
N GLY A 426 -11.18 -6.23 -14.37
CA GLY A 426 -10.08 -7.16 -14.10
C GLY A 426 -9.80 -7.28 -12.61
N ARG A 427 -9.40 -8.47 -12.17
CA ARG A 427 -9.08 -8.74 -10.77
C ARG A 427 -7.62 -8.41 -10.49
N PHE A 428 -7.35 -7.92 -9.28
CA PHE A 428 -5.99 -7.71 -8.80
C PHE A 428 -5.17 -9.02 -8.90
N ASN A 429 -3.99 -8.91 -9.51
CA ASN A 429 -3.06 -10.01 -9.66
C ASN A 429 -1.81 -9.77 -8.80
N PRO A 430 -1.63 -10.47 -7.67
CA PRO A 430 -0.48 -10.28 -6.77
C PRO A 430 0.87 -10.74 -7.35
N LEU A 431 0.87 -11.36 -8.53
CA LEU A 431 2.09 -11.78 -9.24
C LEU A 431 2.53 -10.76 -10.29
N ALA A 432 1.64 -9.84 -10.67
CA ALA A 432 1.96 -8.76 -11.60
C ALA A 432 2.67 -7.59 -10.89
N PRO A 433 3.55 -6.85 -11.57
CA PRO A 433 4.20 -5.70 -10.98
C PRO A 433 3.18 -4.63 -10.59
N PHE A 434 3.34 -4.07 -9.40
CA PHE A 434 2.58 -2.95 -8.89
C PHE A 434 3.49 -1.74 -8.70
N GLY A 435 3.03 -0.54 -9.05
CA GLY A 435 3.77 0.70 -8.84
C GLY A 435 3.42 1.78 -9.85
N GLY A 436 3.68 3.03 -9.47
CA GLY A 436 3.20 4.19 -10.20
C GLY A 436 4.16 4.77 -11.23
N TYR A 437 3.57 5.57 -12.12
CA TYR A 437 4.25 6.53 -12.99
C TYR A 437 4.23 7.91 -12.31
N LYS A 438 4.93 8.88 -12.88
CA LYS A 438 4.95 10.29 -12.43
C LYS A 438 5.25 10.38 -10.91
N GLN A 439 4.40 11.11 -10.16
CA GLN A 439 4.60 11.30 -8.72
C GLN A 439 3.92 10.23 -7.85
N SER A 440 3.45 9.15 -8.46
CA SER A 440 2.92 7.99 -7.72
C SER A 440 4.00 7.02 -7.28
N GLY A 441 5.25 7.17 -7.74
CA GLY A 441 6.33 6.38 -7.18
C GLY A 441 7.51 6.14 -8.10
N VAL A 442 8.49 5.39 -7.55
CA VAL A 442 9.71 4.93 -8.22
C VAL A 442 9.96 3.49 -7.82
N GLY A 443 10.25 2.62 -8.78
CA GLY A 443 10.38 1.19 -8.58
C GLY A 443 9.05 0.44 -8.74
N ARG A 444 9.08 -0.86 -8.41
CA ARG A 444 7.90 -1.73 -8.47
C ARG A 444 7.87 -2.65 -7.25
N GLU A 445 6.67 -2.98 -6.83
CA GLU A 445 6.40 -4.06 -5.88
C GLU A 445 5.77 -5.25 -6.61
N LEU A 446 5.73 -6.39 -5.98
CA LEU A 446 5.11 -7.64 -6.39
C LEU A 446 5.80 -8.35 -7.56
N GLY A 447 5.69 -9.68 -7.56
CA GLY A 447 6.27 -10.56 -8.57
C GLY A 447 7.79 -10.42 -8.72
N ALA A 448 8.30 -10.84 -9.86
CA ALA A 448 9.74 -10.78 -10.16
C ALA A 448 10.28 -9.34 -10.24
N HIS A 449 9.45 -8.39 -10.68
CA HIS A 449 9.83 -6.98 -10.72
C HIS A 449 10.03 -6.39 -9.31
N GLY A 450 9.17 -6.79 -8.34
CA GLY A 450 9.34 -6.40 -6.94
C GLY A 450 10.60 -7.01 -6.32
N LEU A 451 10.93 -8.28 -6.66
CA LEU A 451 12.18 -8.90 -6.22
C LEU A 451 13.41 -8.15 -6.74
N ALA A 452 13.37 -7.72 -8.00
CA ALA A 452 14.50 -7.00 -8.65
C ALA A 452 14.84 -5.68 -7.96
N GLU A 453 13.90 -5.05 -7.24
CA GLU A 453 14.19 -3.82 -6.48
C GLU A 453 15.18 -4.04 -5.34
N TYR A 454 15.27 -5.24 -4.80
CA TYR A 454 16.14 -5.62 -3.68
C TYR A 454 17.48 -6.23 -4.14
N LEU A 455 17.71 -6.25 -5.45
CA LEU A 455 18.92 -6.77 -6.07
C LEU A 455 19.78 -5.67 -6.68
N GLN A 456 21.10 -5.94 -6.75
CA GLN A 456 22.08 -5.18 -7.52
C GLN A 456 22.86 -6.13 -8.40
N THR A 457 23.33 -5.65 -9.54
CA THR A 457 24.05 -6.46 -10.52
C THR A 457 25.55 -6.30 -10.43
N LYS A 458 26.25 -7.43 -10.51
CA LYS A 458 27.71 -7.49 -10.63
C LYS A 458 28.09 -8.32 -11.86
N SER A 459 29.00 -7.84 -12.66
CA SER A 459 29.49 -8.54 -13.85
C SER A 459 30.95 -8.99 -13.66
N LEU A 460 31.18 -10.28 -13.86
CA LEU A 460 32.55 -10.84 -13.98
C LEU A 460 32.88 -11.06 -15.44
N GLN A 461 34.03 -10.52 -15.89
CA GLN A 461 34.50 -10.63 -17.26
C GLN A 461 35.55 -11.75 -17.35
N PHE A 462 35.46 -12.62 -18.37
CA PHE A 462 36.39 -13.76 -18.60
C PHE A 462 37.06 -13.66 -19.94
#